data_4a2356a75447290fb46651fadacdcaa5
#
_entry.id   4a2356a75447290fb46651fadacdcaa5
#
_cell.length_a   1.000
_cell.length_b   1.000
_cell.length_c   1.000
_cell.angle_alpha   90.00
_cell.angle_beta   90.00
_cell.angle_gamma   90.00
#
_symmetry.space_group_name_H-M   'P 1'
#
loop_
_entity.id
_entity.type
_entity.pdbx_description
1 polymer ?
#
loop_
_entity_poly.entity_id
_entity_poly.type
_entity_poly.pdbx_seq_one_letter_code
_entity_poly.pdbx_strand_id
1 'polypeptide(L)'
;MRFSSLEERAKFYREEFDLRSVEEWTKDHPSIVFAVILGRYTHIFPREYARIAKHTVVIDDYSGLSDLKEYIIQYRPEGAYYDRNIYSERKICADCMKSDSGCWDCENFRGQELAFDMDVENVECPLHGDLDQRMERNDQMSFCEYDLFTLRENAVDLFDELKSEFKKMRVTYSGRGFHIHVFDENAYRMSKKERGELADQVAKNFPIDEWVTEGESHLIRLPFSLNALVSRIVLPLEIKELDRFDPIKDSRCIPDFLNAAVTINRV
;
A
#
# COMPACT_ATOMS: atom_id res chain seq x y z
N MET A 1 9.58 8.02 -13.37
CA MET A 1 9.63 7.69 -11.93
C MET A 1 10.93 6.99 -11.64
N ARG A 2 11.44 6.98 -10.38
CA ARG A 2 12.74 6.40 -9.99
C ARG A 2 12.75 6.02 -8.52
N PHE A 3 13.72 5.23 -8.11
CA PHE A 3 13.94 4.94 -6.69
C PHE A 3 14.36 6.20 -5.92
N SER A 4 13.87 6.32 -4.69
CA SER A 4 14.33 7.37 -3.77
C SER A 4 15.60 6.93 -3.04
N SER A 5 16.55 7.86 -2.89
CA SER A 5 17.72 7.66 -2.03
C SER A 5 17.34 7.68 -0.54
N LEU A 6 18.24 7.23 0.34
CA LEU A 6 18.01 7.29 1.80
C LEU A 6 17.87 8.72 2.32
N GLU A 7 18.56 9.67 1.73
CA GLU A 7 18.49 11.09 2.10
C GLU A 7 17.13 11.67 1.72
N GLU A 8 16.64 11.36 0.52
CA GLU A 8 15.31 11.78 0.05
C GLU A 8 14.20 11.19 0.90
N ARG A 9 14.27 9.90 1.27
CA ARG A 9 13.31 9.26 2.18
C ARG A 9 13.34 9.92 3.56
N ALA A 10 14.53 10.17 4.11
CA ALA A 10 14.68 10.84 5.40
C ALA A 10 14.12 12.26 5.37
N LYS A 11 14.36 13.02 4.28
CA LYS A 11 13.82 14.37 4.10
C LYS A 11 12.32 14.34 4.08
N PHE A 12 11.71 13.50 3.23
CA PHE A 12 10.27 13.36 3.11
C PHE A 12 9.61 13.06 4.47
N TYR A 13 10.08 12.04 5.19
CA TYR A 13 9.46 11.66 6.47
C TYR A 13 9.65 12.70 7.58
N ARG A 14 10.68 13.52 7.54
CA ARG A 14 10.84 14.64 8.49
C ARG A 14 9.95 15.81 8.18
N GLU A 15 9.88 16.22 6.91
CA GLU A 15 9.38 17.53 6.48
C GLU A 15 7.97 17.47 5.87
N GLU A 16 7.63 16.40 5.15
CA GLU A 16 6.40 16.32 4.34
C GLU A 16 5.39 15.30 4.86
N PHE A 17 5.84 14.28 5.62
CA PHE A 17 4.95 13.19 6.07
C PHE A 17 3.86 13.71 7.02
N ASP A 18 2.62 13.70 6.55
CA ASP A 18 1.45 14.24 7.25
C ASP A 18 0.84 13.23 8.23
N LEU A 19 1.30 13.30 9.48
CA LEU A 19 0.78 12.46 10.57
C LEU A 19 -0.70 12.70 10.88
N ARG A 20 -1.21 13.92 10.68
CA ARG A 20 -2.62 14.23 10.99
C ARG A 20 -3.54 13.50 10.02
N SER A 21 -3.17 13.49 8.75
CA SER A 21 -3.91 12.74 7.74
C SER A 21 -3.81 11.21 7.97
N VAL A 22 -2.67 10.70 8.45
CA VAL A 22 -2.55 9.29 8.87
C VAL A 22 -3.45 9.00 10.07
N GLU A 23 -3.50 9.87 11.07
CA GLU A 23 -4.36 9.74 12.24
C GLU A 23 -5.85 9.69 11.85
N GLU A 24 -6.26 10.60 10.97
CA GLU A 24 -7.63 10.61 10.45
C GLU A 24 -7.96 9.35 9.62
N TRP A 25 -7.00 8.84 8.87
CA TRP A 25 -7.18 7.59 8.12
C TRP A 25 -7.38 6.39 9.04
N THR A 26 -6.62 6.32 10.12
CA THR A 26 -6.55 5.17 11.03
C THR A 26 -7.44 5.29 12.26
N LYS A 27 -8.21 6.36 12.40
CA LYS A 27 -8.99 6.66 13.62
C LYS A 27 -9.97 5.57 14.04
N ASP A 28 -10.50 4.82 13.08
CA ASP A 28 -11.45 3.74 13.31
C ASP A 28 -10.76 2.37 13.54
N HIS A 29 -9.41 2.34 13.58
CA HIS A 29 -8.59 1.16 13.83
C HIS A 29 -7.91 1.26 15.21
N PRO A 30 -8.55 0.81 16.29
CA PRO A 30 -8.10 1.11 17.66
C PRO A 30 -6.76 0.47 18.04
N SER A 31 -6.40 -0.64 17.44
CA SER A 31 -5.18 -1.40 17.73
C SER A 31 -4.38 -1.67 16.46
N ILE A 32 -4.19 -0.61 15.67
CA ILE A 32 -3.49 -0.73 14.39
C ILE A 32 -2.01 -1.12 14.59
N VAL A 33 -1.53 -1.99 13.75
CA VAL A 33 -0.12 -2.39 13.64
C VAL A 33 0.43 -1.82 12.36
N PHE A 34 1.65 -1.30 12.40
CA PHE A 34 2.35 -0.82 11.22
C PHE A 34 3.47 -1.76 10.84
N ALA A 35 3.93 -1.65 9.62
CA ALA A 35 5.09 -2.38 9.14
C ALA A 35 5.89 -1.55 8.13
N VAL A 36 7.19 -1.85 8.04
CA VAL A 36 8.05 -1.23 7.04
C VAL A 36 8.89 -2.27 6.32
N ILE A 37 9.19 -2.00 5.06
CA ILE A 37 10.14 -2.75 4.24
C ILE A 37 11.27 -1.78 3.89
N LEU A 38 12.52 -2.16 4.15
CA LEU A 38 13.66 -1.23 4.04
C LEU A 38 14.26 -1.20 2.64
N GLY A 39 14.52 -2.36 2.05
CA GLY A 39 15.22 -2.43 0.77
C GLY A 39 15.11 -3.80 0.09
N ARG A 40 13.90 -4.37 0.04
CA ARG A 40 13.63 -5.67 -0.59
C ARG A 40 13.83 -5.60 -2.10
N TYR A 41 13.36 -4.54 -2.72
CA TYR A 41 13.36 -4.34 -4.16
C TYR A 41 14.39 -3.28 -4.60
N THR A 42 14.51 -2.19 -3.84
CA THR A 42 15.45 -1.12 -4.19
C THR A 42 16.91 -1.47 -3.89
N HIS A 43 17.16 -2.43 -2.99
CA HIS A 43 18.48 -2.71 -2.39
C HIS A 43 19.14 -1.48 -1.74
N ILE A 44 18.35 -0.42 -1.46
CA ILE A 44 18.78 0.82 -0.81
C ILE A 44 18.23 0.80 0.62
N PHE A 45 19.12 0.65 1.61
CA PHE A 45 18.78 0.59 3.03
C PHE A 45 19.91 1.10 3.90
N PRO A 46 19.64 1.56 5.14
CA PRO A 46 20.69 1.95 6.07
C PRO A 46 21.56 0.76 6.45
N ARG A 47 22.87 0.92 6.45
CA ARG A 47 23.84 -0.17 6.68
C ARG A 47 23.64 -0.87 8.02
N GLU A 48 23.25 -0.12 9.04
CA GLU A 48 22.95 -0.62 10.39
C GLU A 48 21.84 -1.68 10.42
N TYR A 49 20.95 -1.65 9.40
CA TYR A 49 19.81 -2.59 9.28
C TYR A 49 20.03 -3.68 8.22
N ALA A 50 21.24 -3.92 7.76
CA ALA A 50 21.52 -4.88 6.68
C ALA A 50 20.96 -6.30 6.94
N ARG A 51 20.90 -6.72 8.21
CA ARG A 51 20.37 -8.06 8.58
C ARG A 51 18.87 -8.20 8.40
N ILE A 52 18.13 -7.10 8.46
CA ILE A 52 16.66 -7.08 8.36
C ILE A 52 16.15 -6.37 7.10
N ALA A 53 17.05 -5.87 6.25
CA ALA A 53 16.70 -4.99 5.14
C ALA A 53 15.74 -5.60 4.10
N LYS A 54 15.73 -6.93 3.98
CA LYS A 54 14.83 -7.66 3.06
C LYS A 54 13.57 -8.21 3.74
N HIS A 55 13.51 -8.10 5.06
CA HIS A 55 12.37 -8.59 5.84
C HIS A 55 11.38 -7.48 6.10
N THR A 56 10.15 -7.86 6.41
CA THR A 56 9.15 -6.96 6.95
C THR A 56 9.47 -6.71 8.41
N VAL A 57 9.58 -5.44 8.79
CA VAL A 57 9.77 -5.01 10.18
C VAL A 57 8.41 -4.54 10.71
N VAL A 58 7.90 -5.26 11.69
CA VAL A 58 6.62 -4.94 12.35
C VAL A 58 6.85 -3.88 13.42
N ILE A 59 5.93 -2.92 13.50
CA ILE A 59 5.90 -1.84 14.49
C ILE A 59 4.57 -1.95 15.25
N ASP A 60 4.59 -2.66 16.36
CA ASP A 60 3.44 -2.92 17.23
C ASP A 60 3.63 -2.36 18.66
N ASP A 61 4.85 -1.91 18.98
CA ASP A 61 5.20 -1.27 20.24
C ASP A 61 5.48 0.24 20.04
N TYR A 62 4.46 1.06 20.16
CA TYR A 62 4.53 2.52 20.07
C TYR A 62 3.43 3.15 20.93
N SER A 63 3.69 4.33 21.50
CA SER A 63 2.73 5.05 22.36
C SER A 63 1.77 5.94 21.55
N GLY A 64 2.22 6.43 20.41
CA GLY A 64 1.43 7.27 19.52
C GLY A 64 2.08 7.42 18.13
N LEU A 65 1.41 8.09 17.21
CA LEU A 65 1.90 8.26 15.83
C LEU A 65 3.20 9.08 15.75
N SER A 66 3.54 9.87 16.76
CA SER A 66 4.87 10.50 16.87
C SER A 66 5.99 9.46 16.90
N ASP A 67 5.80 8.38 17.68
CA ASP A 67 6.78 7.30 17.78
C ASP A 67 6.89 6.55 16.46
N LEU A 68 5.75 6.33 15.78
CA LEU A 68 5.73 5.77 14.42
C LEU A 68 6.57 6.61 13.47
N LYS A 69 6.42 7.94 13.50
CA LYS A 69 7.22 8.84 12.66
C LYS A 69 8.72 8.69 12.94
N GLU A 70 9.11 8.62 14.21
CA GLU A 70 10.51 8.43 14.60
C GLU A 70 11.06 7.08 14.07
N TYR A 71 10.32 5.99 14.22
CA TYR A 71 10.70 4.70 13.63
C TYR A 71 10.86 4.79 12.10
N ILE A 72 9.92 5.42 11.39
CA ILE A 72 10.00 5.55 9.93
C ILE A 72 11.19 6.42 9.52
N ILE A 73 11.47 7.51 10.23
CA ILE A 73 12.66 8.36 9.98
C ILE A 73 13.94 7.56 10.21
N GLN A 74 13.99 6.75 11.25
CA GLN A 74 15.13 5.91 11.57
C GLN A 74 15.37 4.84 10.50
N TYR A 75 14.32 4.13 10.10
CA TYR A 75 14.39 3.04 9.14
C TYR A 75 14.59 3.52 7.69
N ARG A 76 14.07 4.68 7.32
CA ARG A 76 14.11 5.21 5.93
C ARG A 76 13.63 4.16 4.91
N PRO A 77 12.41 3.61 5.10
CA PRO A 77 11.96 2.44 4.37
C PRO A 77 11.72 2.72 2.88
N GLU A 78 11.72 1.65 2.08
CA GLU A 78 11.21 1.70 0.71
C GLU A 78 9.69 1.72 0.64
N GLY A 79 9.03 1.23 1.68
CA GLY A 79 7.58 1.28 1.83
C GLY A 79 7.17 1.17 3.30
N ALA A 80 6.15 1.94 3.68
CA ALA A 80 5.45 1.84 4.94
C ALA A 80 4.04 1.28 4.70
N TYR A 81 3.58 0.45 5.61
CA TYR A 81 2.34 -0.31 5.52
C TYR A 81 1.59 -0.25 6.84
N TYR A 82 0.31 -0.52 6.81
CA TYR A 82 -0.45 -0.88 8.00
C TYR A 82 -1.09 -2.26 7.83
N ASP A 83 -1.34 -2.91 8.96
CA ASP A 83 -2.04 -4.16 9.03
C ASP A 83 -3.55 -3.91 8.97
N ARG A 84 -4.22 -4.52 8.02
CA ARG A 84 -5.68 -4.44 7.83
C ARG A 84 -6.46 -5.26 8.86
N ASN A 85 -5.78 -6.10 9.63
CA ASN A 85 -6.38 -6.84 10.72
C ASN A 85 -6.73 -5.91 11.87
N ILE A 86 -7.90 -6.12 12.43
CA ILE A 86 -8.34 -5.47 13.67
C ILE A 86 -8.05 -6.39 14.83
N TYR A 87 -7.33 -5.88 15.82
CA TYR A 87 -6.94 -6.62 17.01
C TYR A 87 -7.58 -6.03 18.27
N SER A 88 -7.82 -6.87 19.30
CA SER A 88 -8.18 -6.39 20.64
C SER A 88 -7.01 -5.67 21.29
N GLU A 89 -5.82 -6.23 21.12
CA GLU A 89 -4.57 -5.67 21.61
C GLU A 89 -3.58 -5.56 20.44
N ARG A 90 -2.84 -4.46 20.38
CA ARG A 90 -1.91 -4.14 19.30
C ARG A 90 -0.75 -5.13 19.11
N LYS A 91 -0.40 -5.88 20.15
CA LYS A 91 0.72 -6.83 20.07
C LYS A 91 0.36 -7.99 19.18
N ILE A 92 1.19 -8.20 18.14
CA ILE A 92 1.12 -9.39 17.31
C ILE A 92 1.56 -10.58 18.17
N CYS A 93 0.68 -11.57 18.26
CA CYS A 93 0.99 -12.81 18.94
C CYS A 93 2.09 -13.59 18.22
N ALA A 94 3.19 -13.90 18.88
CA ALA A 94 4.27 -14.70 18.31
C ALA A 94 3.81 -16.11 17.88
N ASP A 95 2.68 -16.57 18.39
CA ASP A 95 2.10 -17.88 18.08
C ASP A 95 1.23 -17.87 16.80
N CYS A 96 0.75 -16.70 16.34
CA CYS A 96 0.01 -16.58 15.08
C CYS A 96 0.81 -17.04 13.86
N MET A 97 2.14 -16.89 13.90
CA MET A 97 3.06 -17.35 12.85
C MET A 97 3.16 -18.86 12.73
N LYS A 98 2.54 -19.63 13.63
CA LYS A 98 2.62 -21.10 13.69
C LYS A 98 1.34 -21.81 13.28
N SER A 99 0.27 -21.07 13.01
CA SER A 99 -1.03 -21.63 12.63
C SER A 99 -1.22 -21.54 11.12
N ASP A 100 -1.64 -22.63 10.50
CA ASP A 100 -1.99 -22.67 9.06
C ASP A 100 -3.18 -21.76 8.72
N SER A 101 -4.03 -21.43 9.71
CA SER A 101 -5.16 -20.50 9.61
C SER A 101 -4.78 -19.05 9.86
N GLY A 102 -3.52 -18.76 10.22
CA GLY A 102 -3.05 -17.42 10.50
C GLY A 102 -3.79 -16.72 11.63
N CYS A 103 -4.18 -15.47 11.41
CA CYS A 103 -4.88 -14.68 12.43
C CYS A 103 -6.36 -15.04 12.59
N TRP A 104 -6.97 -15.77 11.67
CA TRP A 104 -8.42 -16.06 11.68
C TRP A 104 -8.90 -16.85 12.90
N ASP A 105 -8.04 -17.69 13.49
CA ASP A 105 -8.34 -18.46 14.70
C ASP A 105 -7.75 -17.83 15.98
N CYS A 106 -7.19 -16.63 15.89
CA CYS A 106 -6.55 -15.98 17.02
C CYS A 106 -7.60 -15.25 17.91
N GLU A 107 -7.55 -15.47 19.22
CA GLU A 107 -8.43 -14.77 20.19
C GLU A 107 -8.26 -13.24 20.18
N ASN A 108 -7.12 -12.74 19.69
CA ASN A 108 -6.86 -11.31 19.54
C ASN A 108 -7.49 -10.71 18.29
N PHE A 109 -7.81 -11.52 17.28
CA PHE A 109 -8.37 -11.07 16.00
C PHE A 109 -9.86 -10.71 16.15
N ARG A 110 -10.26 -9.58 15.54
CA ARG A 110 -11.65 -9.06 15.58
C ARG A 110 -12.27 -8.89 14.21
N GLY A 111 -11.51 -9.02 13.18
CA GLY A 111 -11.90 -8.83 11.79
C GLY A 111 -10.78 -8.26 10.96
N GLN A 112 -11.04 -8.05 9.69
CA GLN A 112 -10.07 -7.50 8.76
C GLN A 112 -10.75 -6.53 7.80
N GLU A 113 -10.13 -5.39 7.55
CA GLU A 113 -10.53 -4.49 6.47
C GLU A 113 -10.51 -5.24 5.13
N LEU A 114 -11.56 -5.15 4.36
CA LEU A 114 -11.58 -5.66 3.00
C LEU A 114 -10.91 -4.65 2.08
N ALA A 115 -10.03 -5.13 1.21
CA ALA A 115 -9.39 -4.29 0.21
C ALA A 115 -9.18 -5.05 -1.10
N PHE A 116 -9.11 -4.29 -2.19
CA PHE A 116 -8.75 -4.77 -3.52
C PHE A 116 -7.50 -4.02 -3.95
N ASP A 117 -6.47 -4.74 -4.33
CA ASP A 117 -5.19 -4.19 -4.80
C ASP A 117 -5.04 -4.46 -6.30
N MET A 118 -4.83 -3.39 -7.05
CA MET A 118 -4.57 -3.42 -8.49
C MET A 118 -3.22 -2.75 -8.74
N ASP A 119 -2.19 -3.55 -8.94
CA ASP A 119 -0.84 -3.06 -9.26
C ASP A 119 -0.48 -3.42 -10.72
N VAL A 120 0.57 -2.82 -11.22
CA VAL A 120 1.11 -3.06 -12.57
C VAL A 120 1.51 -4.53 -12.81
N GLU A 121 1.69 -5.30 -11.75
CA GLU A 121 1.96 -6.74 -11.80
C GLU A 121 0.73 -7.55 -12.20
N ASN A 122 -0.47 -6.99 -12.04
CA ASN A 122 -1.74 -7.65 -12.34
C ASN A 122 -2.25 -7.38 -13.77
N VAL A 123 -1.57 -6.56 -14.56
CA VAL A 123 -1.99 -6.22 -15.93
C VAL A 123 -0.99 -6.68 -16.99
N GLU A 124 -1.52 -7.14 -18.10
CA GLU A 124 -0.72 -7.37 -19.31
C GLU A 124 -0.55 -6.06 -20.08
N CYS A 125 0.68 -5.65 -20.27
CA CYS A 125 1.02 -4.45 -21.01
C CYS A 125 1.46 -4.80 -22.45
N PRO A 126 0.88 -4.19 -23.50
CA PRO A 126 1.30 -4.47 -24.88
C PRO A 126 2.75 -4.04 -25.16
N LEU A 127 3.35 -3.18 -24.32
CA LEU A 127 4.73 -2.73 -24.44
C LEU A 127 5.71 -3.53 -23.55
N HIS A 128 5.27 -3.94 -22.34
CA HIS A 128 6.13 -4.60 -21.35
C HIS A 128 5.80 -6.07 -21.14
N GLY A 129 4.67 -6.54 -21.66
CA GLY A 129 4.17 -7.90 -21.43
C GLY A 129 3.56 -8.07 -20.02
N ASP A 130 3.33 -9.32 -19.67
CA ASP A 130 2.90 -9.76 -18.34
C ASP A 130 4.04 -9.77 -17.31
N LEU A 131 3.74 -10.15 -16.06
CA LEU A 131 4.73 -10.22 -14.98
C LEU A 131 5.87 -11.19 -15.31
N ASP A 132 5.57 -12.38 -15.87
CA ASP A 132 6.57 -13.39 -16.17
C ASP A 132 7.58 -12.88 -17.21
N GLN A 133 7.09 -12.24 -18.26
CA GLN A 133 7.92 -11.62 -19.30
C GLN A 133 8.76 -10.46 -18.75
N ARG A 134 8.24 -9.69 -17.79
CA ARG A 134 8.99 -8.64 -17.10
C ARG A 134 10.07 -9.24 -16.19
N MET A 135 9.76 -10.32 -15.48
CA MET A 135 10.72 -11.02 -14.61
C MET A 135 11.87 -11.63 -15.43
N GLU A 136 11.61 -12.24 -16.58
CA GLU A 136 12.64 -12.79 -17.46
C GLU A 136 13.64 -11.72 -17.93
N ARG A 137 13.18 -10.47 -18.09
CA ARG A 137 14.04 -9.33 -18.46
C ARG A 137 14.64 -8.60 -17.26
N ASN A 138 14.40 -9.06 -16.01
CA ASN A 138 14.71 -8.32 -14.77
C ASN A 138 14.11 -6.91 -14.73
N ASP A 139 12.90 -6.74 -15.28
CA ASP A 139 12.23 -5.46 -15.49
C ASP A 139 10.85 -5.40 -14.80
N GLN A 140 10.63 -6.24 -13.79
CA GLN A 140 9.37 -6.37 -13.04
C GLN A 140 8.93 -5.07 -12.34
N MET A 141 9.85 -4.11 -12.19
CA MET A 141 9.54 -2.83 -11.57
C MET A 141 9.13 -1.75 -12.59
N SER A 142 9.34 -2.01 -13.88
CA SER A 142 8.98 -1.07 -14.95
C SER A 142 7.48 -1.05 -15.20
N PHE A 143 6.98 0.13 -15.50
CA PHE A 143 5.61 0.37 -15.93
C PHE A 143 5.55 1.66 -16.75
N CYS A 144 4.46 1.84 -17.47
CA CYS A 144 4.26 2.98 -18.36
C CYS A 144 2.90 3.64 -18.15
N GLU A 145 2.63 4.67 -18.94
CA GLU A 145 1.34 5.38 -18.89
C GLU A 145 0.17 4.46 -19.25
N TYR A 146 0.37 3.48 -20.13
CA TYR A 146 -0.66 2.49 -20.47
C TYR A 146 -1.05 1.64 -19.25
N ASP A 147 -0.06 1.13 -18.49
CA ASP A 147 -0.32 0.36 -17.28
C ASP A 147 -1.16 1.18 -16.28
N LEU A 148 -0.72 2.41 -16.02
CA LEU A 148 -1.42 3.30 -15.09
C LEU A 148 -2.82 3.68 -15.56
N PHE A 149 -3.00 3.92 -16.86
CA PHE A 149 -4.29 4.22 -17.43
C PHE A 149 -5.23 3.01 -17.28
N THR A 150 -4.79 1.82 -17.66
CA THR A 150 -5.57 0.59 -17.55
C THR A 150 -5.99 0.32 -16.11
N LEU A 151 -5.06 0.44 -15.15
CA LEU A 151 -5.37 0.25 -13.72
C LEU A 151 -6.36 1.30 -13.21
N ARG A 152 -6.25 2.54 -13.67
CA ARG A 152 -7.18 3.60 -13.27
C ARG A 152 -8.60 3.32 -13.76
N GLU A 153 -8.77 2.97 -15.04
CA GLU A 153 -10.09 2.61 -15.60
C GLU A 153 -10.69 1.41 -14.85
N ASN A 154 -9.89 0.36 -14.62
CA ASN A 154 -10.34 -0.79 -13.82
C ASN A 154 -10.72 -0.42 -12.39
N ALA A 155 -10.00 0.53 -11.76
CA ALA A 155 -10.33 0.99 -10.42
C ALA A 155 -11.67 1.76 -10.38
N VAL A 156 -11.99 2.55 -11.40
CA VAL A 156 -13.29 3.23 -11.54
C VAL A 156 -14.40 2.20 -11.70
N ASP A 157 -14.24 1.28 -12.64
CA ASP A 157 -15.26 0.29 -12.97
C ASP A 157 -15.52 -0.66 -11.78
N LEU A 158 -14.46 -1.16 -11.12
CA LEU A 158 -14.61 -1.99 -9.94
C LEU A 158 -15.27 -1.23 -8.79
N PHE A 159 -14.87 0.03 -8.54
CA PHE A 159 -15.51 0.83 -7.50
C PHE A 159 -17.00 1.02 -7.77
N ASP A 160 -17.40 1.22 -9.02
CA ASP A 160 -18.79 1.37 -9.42
C ASP A 160 -19.58 0.07 -9.26
N GLU A 161 -18.98 -1.08 -9.54
CA GLU A 161 -19.58 -2.39 -9.31
C GLU A 161 -19.81 -2.63 -7.81
N LEU A 162 -18.80 -2.37 -7.00
CA LEU A 162 -18.82 -2.59 -5.54
C LEU A 162 -19.82 -1.68 -4.80
N LYS A 163 -20.22 -0.52 -5.36
CA LYS A 163 -21.21 0.40 -4.76
C LYS A 163 -22.58 -0.25 -4.50
N SER A 164 -22.90 -1.31 -5.23
CA SER A 164 -24.15 -2.05 -5.04
C SER A 164 -24.17 -2.75 -3.68
N GLU A 165 -23.02 -3.20 -3.19
CA GLU A 165 -22.85 -3.99 -1.98
C GLU A 165 -22.30 -3.18 -0.81
N PHE A 166 -21.30 -2.32 -1.07
CA PHE A 166 -20.60 -1.54 -0.04
C PHE A 166 -20.89 -0.04 -0.15
N LYS A 167 -20.98 0.64 1.00
CA LYS A 167 -21.31 2.07 1.08
C LYS A 167 -20.16 2.95 1.55
N LYS A 168 -19.21 2.37 2.32
CA LYS A 168 -18.09 3.09 2.89
C LYS A 168 -16.80 2.65 2.21
N MET A 169 -16.52 3.20 1.05
CA MET A 169 -15.32 2.88 0.29
C MET A 169 -14.46 4.11 0.05
N ARG A 170 -13.14 3.90 -0.03
CA ARG A 170 -12.16 4.91 -0.42
C ARG A 170 -11.19 4.32 -1.44
N VAL A 171 -10.68 5.16 -2.30
CA VAL A 171 -9.62 4.79 -3.26
C VAL A 171 -8.32 5.43 -2.85
N THR A 172 -7.21 4.72 -2.99
CA THR A 172 -5.86 5.28 -2.86
C THR A 172 -5.03 4.97 -4.09
N TYR A 173 -4.26 5.95 -4.54
CA TYR A 173 -3.13 5.71 -5.43
C TYR A 173 -1.96 5.19 -4.62
N SER A 174 -1.49 3.97 -4.89
CA SER A 174 -0.44 3.29 -4.11
C SER A 174 0.99 3.68 -4.52
N GLY A 175 1.13 4.43 -5.61
CA GLY A 175 2.40 4.76 -6.26
C GLY A 175 2.61 4.04 -7.59
N ARG A 176 2.12 2.79 -7.74
CA ARG A 176 2.21 1.97 -8.95
C ARG A 176 0.85 1.49 -9.45
N GLY A 177 -0.17 1.63 -8.64
CA GLY A 177 -1.52 1.17 -8.92
C GLY A 177 -2.54 1.84 -8.02
N PHE A 178 -3.64 1.16 -7.76
CA PHE A 178 -4.75 1.67 -6.96
C PHE A 178 -5.26 0.61 -6.00
N HIS A 179 -5.61 1.03 -4.78
CA HIS A 179 -6.33 0.20 -3.83
C HIS A 179 -7.73 0.74 -3.63
N ILE A 180 -8.71 -0.16 -3.52
CA ILE A 180 -10.04 0.17 -3.03
C ILE A 180 -10.14 -0.41 -1.62
N HIS A 181 -10.41 0.43 -0.65
CA HIS A 181 -10.58 0.10 0.77
C HIS A 181 -12.07 0.11 1.12
N VAL A 182 -12.54 -0.91 1.81
CA VAL A 182 -13.94 -1.05 2.22
C VAL A 182 -14.04 -1.03 3.75
N PHE A 183 -14.77 -0.03 4.25
CA PHE A 183 -14.92 0.23 5.70
C PHE A 183 -16.34 -0.08 6.21
N ASP A 184 -17.11 -0.87 5.49
CA ASP A 184 -18.41 -1.35 5.94
C ASP A 184 -18.23 -2.41 7.03
N GLU A 185 -19.06 -2.37 8.07
CA GLU A 185 -18.95 -3.26 9.23
C GLU A 185 -19.11 -4.74 8.85
N ASN A 186 -19.98 -5.03 7.88
CA ASN A 186 -20.14 -6.39 7.36
C ASN A 186 -18.87 -6.89 6.64
N ALA A 187 -18.15 -6.02 5.92
CA ALA A 187 -16.91 -6.37 5.25
C ALA A 187 -15.81 -6.80 6.25
N TYR A 188 -15.71 -6.14 7.40
CA TYR A 188 -14.77 -6.54 8.46
C TYR A 188 -15.03 -7.95 9.02
N ARG A 189 -16.28 -8.40 8.99
CA ARG A 189 -16.73 -9.67 9.57
C ARG A 189 -16.78 -10.81 8.56
N MET A 190 -16.51 -10.55 7.29
CA MET A 190 -16.48 -11.59 6.27
C MET A 190 -15.46 -12.67 6.64
N SER A 191 -15.90 -13.91 6.60
CA SER A 191 -15.03 -15.07 6.78
C SER A 191 -14.02 -15.21 5.65
N LYS A 192 -12.94 -15.97 5.86
CA LYS A 192 -11.96 -16.30 4.82
C LYS A 192 -12.63 -16.89 3.57
N LYS A 193 -13.64 -17.76 3.74
CA LYS A 193 -14.37 -18.37 2.64
C LYS A 193 -15.14 -17.33 1.82
N GLU A 194 -15.89 -16.44 2.48
CA GLU A 194 -16.64 -15.38 1.79
C GLU A 194 -15.71 -14.42 1.03
N ARG A 195 -14.54 -14.11 1.59
CA ARG A 195 -13.52 -13.30 0.91
C ARG A 195 -12.93 -14.00 -0.31
N GLY A 196 -12.64 -15.30 -0.22
CA GLY A 196 -12.17 -16.10 -1.36
C GLY A 196 -13.20 -16.14 -2.48
N GLU A 197 -14.49 -16.40 -2.16
CA GLU A 197 -15.57 -16.40 -3.14
C GLU A 197 -15.72 -15.03 -3.83
N LEU A 198 -15.55 -13.93 -3.07
CA LEU A 198 -15.58 -12.57 -3.61
C LEU A 198 -14.36 -12.29 -4.48
N ALA A 199 -13.14 -12.68 -4.04
CA ALA A 199 -11.93 -12.54 -4.81
C ALA A 199 -12.02 -13.26 -6.16
N ASP A 200 -12.43 -14.53 -6.15
CA ASP A 200 -12.66 -15.34 -7.35
C ASP A 200 -13.68 -14.70 -8.31
N GLN A 201 -14.73 -14.06 -7.76
CA GLN A 201 -15.74 -13.39 -8.56
C GLN A 201 -15.17 -12.13 -9.22
N VAL A 202 -14.49 -11.28 -8.46
CA VAL A 202 -13.94 -10.00 -8.93
C VAL A 202 -12.79 -10.23 -9.91
N ALA A 203 -11.90 -11.19 -9.66
CA ALA A 203 -10.74 -11.49 -10.50
C ALA A 203 -11.11 -11.95 -11.91
N LYS A 204 -12.36 -12.40 -12.15
CA LYS A 204 -12.83 -12.74 -13.51
C LYS A 204 -12.87 -11.55 -14.45
N ASN A 205 -13.08 -10.35 -13.92
CA ASN A 205 -13.30 -9.13 -14.70
C ASN A 205 -12.25 -8.05 -14.42
N PHE A 206 -11.57 -8.10 -13.27
CA PHE A 206 -10.66 -7.05 -12.82
C PHE A 206 -9.29 -7.60 -12.44
N PRO A 207 -8.20 -6.89 -12.74
CA PRO A 207 -6.84 -7.31 -12.46
C PRO A 207 -6.46 -7.03 -11.00
N ILE A 208 -7.04 -7.77 -10.06
CA ILE A 208 -6.76 -7.65 -8.63
C ILE A 208 -5.70 -8.66 -8.17
N ASP A 209 -4.98 -8.33 -7.08
CA ASP A 209 -4.26 -9.31 -6.27
C ASP A 209 -5.26 -10.03 -5.34
N GLU A 210 -5.63 -11.26 -5.71
CA GLU A 210 -6.59 -12.08 -4.98
C GLU A 210 -6.15 -12.31 -3.54
N TRP A 211 -4.86 -12.50 -3.27
CA TRP A 211 -4.33 -12.73 -1.92
C TRP A 211 -4.61 -11.57 -0.96
N VAL A 212 -4.68 -10.35 -1.49
CA VAL A 212 -5.07 -9.18 -0.70
C VAL A 212 -6.56 -9.25 -0.35
N THR A 213 -7.42 -9.55 -1.32
CA THR A 213 -8.87 -9.62 -1.12
C THR A 213 -9.27 -10.80 -0.24
N GLU A 214 -8.67 -11.96 -0.41
CA GLU A 214 -8.84 -13.16 0.44
C GLU A 214 -8.42 -12.94 1.89
N GLY A 215 -7.51 -11.99 2.12
CA GLY A 215 -7.00 -11.65 3.45
C GLY A 215 -5.73 -12.37 3.86
N GLU A 216 -5.10 -13.12 2.97
CA GLU A 216 -3.79 -13.76 3.21
C GLU A 216 -2.68 -12.70 3.30
N SER A 217 -2.68 -11.73 2.38
CA SER A 217 -1.82 -10.56 2.47
C SER A 217 -2.53 -9.46 3.25
N HIS A 218 -2.28 -9.36 4.55
CA HIS A 218 -2.96 -8.41 5.43
C HIS A 218 -2.30 -7.02 5.49
N LEU A 219 -1.08 -6.86 5.02
CA LEU A 219 -0.40 -5.57 4.96
C LEU A 219 -0.78 -4.82 3.69
N ILE A 220 -1.19 -3.58 3.84
CA ILE A 220 -1.47 -2.68 2.73
C ILE A 220 -0.69 -1.37 2.90
N ARG A 221 -0.39 -0.71 1.81
CA ARG A 221 0.44 0.49 1.83
C ARG A 221 -0.21 1.61 2.62
N LEU A 222 0.56 2.21 3.53
CA LEU A 222 0.08 3.29 4.39
C LEU A 222 -0.18 4.56 3.56
N PRO A 223 -1.41 5.09 3.53
CA PRO A 223 -1.70 6.37 2.91
C PRO A 223 -0.82 7.50 3.47
N PHE A 224 -0.52 8.48 2.63
CA PHE A 224 0.37 9.62 2.89
C PHE A 224 1.85 9.24 3.07
N SER A 225 2.22 7.95 3.02
CA SER A 225 3.61 7.52 3.05
C SER A 225 4.27 7.59 1.66
N LEU A 226 5.60 7.48 1.63
CA LEU A 226 6.37 7.43 0.40
C LEU A 226 6.46 6.00 -0.15
N ASN A 227 6.06 5.82 -1.41
CA ASN A 227 6.47 4.66 -2.19
C ASN A 227 7.84 4.95 -2.83
N ALA A 228 8.90 4.45 -2.20
CA ALA A 228 10.27 4.75 -2.63
C ALA A 228 10.71 4.04 -3.92
N LEU A 229 9.93 3.06 -4.40
CA LEU A 229 10.17 2.41 -5.69
C LEU A 229 9.96 3.36 -6.87
N VAL A 230 9.08 4.34 -6.69
CA VAL A 230 8.67 5.26 -7.76
C VAL A 230 8.81 6.73 -7.37
N SER A 231 9.22 7.01 -6.13
CA SER A 231 9.25 8.36 -5.56
C SER A 231 7.91 9.06 -5.68
N ARG A 232 6.85 8.42 -5.17
CA ARG A 232 5.50 8.98 -5.12
C ARG A 232 4.89 8.83 -3.74
N ILE A 233 4.09 9.82 -3.36
CA ILE A 233 3.30 9.79 -2.13
C ILE A 233 2.05 8.94 -2.38
N VAL A 234 1.75 8.04 -1.48
CA VAL A 234 0.49 7.26 -1.49
C VAL A 234 -0.66 8.21 -1.19
N LEU A 235 -1.57 8.39 -2.14
CA LEU A 235 -2.55 9.46 -2.09
C LEU A 235 -3.98 8.93 -2.07
N PRO A 236 -4.76 9.15 -1.00
CA PRO A 236 -6.20 8.97 -1.04
C PRO A 236 -6.85 9.90 -2.06
N LEU A 237 -7.77 9.36 -2.85
CA LEU A 237 -8.46 10.07 -3.93
C LEU A 237 -9.98 9.98 -3.74
N GLU A 238 -10.66 11.06 -4.09
CA GLU A 238 -12.09 11.00 -4.30
C GLU A 238 -12.37 10.30 -5.63
N ILE A 239 -13.37 9.41 -5.68
CA ILE A 239 -13.67 8.65 -6.90
C ILE A 239 -13.91 9.55 -8.12
N LYS A 240 -14.54 10.72 -7.92
CA LYS A 240 -14.77 11.71 -8.99
C LYS A 240 -13.52 12.36 -9.56
N GLU A 241 -12.37 12.25 -8.86
CA GLU A 241 -11.09 12.79 -9.31
C GLU A 241 -10.32 11.76 -10.14
N LEU A 242 -10.66 10.46 -9.98
CA LEU A 242 -9.87 9.36 -10.51
C LEU A 242 -9.75 9.43 -12.04
N ASP A 243 -10.83 9.75 -12.76
CA ASP A 243 -10.83 9.91 -14.23
C ASP A 243 -9.78 10.90 -14.75
N ARG A 244 -9.42 11.90 -13.93
CA ARG A 244 -8.49 12.98 -14.31
C ARG A 244 -7.15 12.88 -13.58
N PHE A 245 -7.00 11.91 -12.72
CA PHE A 245 -5.79 11.75 -11.93
C PHE A 245 -4.61 11.34 -12.82
N ASP A 246 -3.56 12.13 -12.78
CA ASP A 246 -2.30 11.87 -13.49
C ASP A 246 -1.15 11.90 -12.47
N PRO A 247 -0.59 10.75 -12.07
CA PRO A 247 0.45 10.70 -11.03
C PRO A 247 1.80 11.29 -11.50
N ILE A 248 1.92 11.65 -12.77
CA ILE A 248 3.09 12.36 -13.30
C ILE A 248 2.98 13.85 -13.06
N LYS A 249 1.75 14.39 -13.05
CA LYS A 249 1.47 15.82 -12.98
C LYS A 249 0.85 16.29 -11.67
N ASP A 250 0.16 15.40 -10.96
CA ASP A 250 -0.51 15.77 -9.71
C ASP A 250 0.52 16.02 -8.60
N SER A 251 0.64 17.29 -8.21
CA SER A 251 1.61 17.72 -7.20
C SER A 251 1.38 17.09 -5.83
N ARG A 252 0.16 16.65 -5.52
CA ARG A 252 -0.16 16.01 -4.23
C ARG A 252 0.56 14.68 -4.03
N CYS A 253 0.89 13.97 -5.09
CA CYS A 253 1.64 12.72 -5.00
C CYS A 253 3.13 12.86 -5.36
N ILE A 254 3.61 14.07 -5.66
CA ILE A 254 5.00 14.35 -6.02
C ILE A 254 5.72 14.94 -4.80
N PRO A 255 6.68 14.24 -4.17
CA PRO A 255 7.39 14.76 -3.02
C PRO A 255 8.31 15.93 -3.42
N ASP A 256 8.51 16.88 -2.52
CA ASP A 256 9.23 18.13 -2.75
C ASP A 256 10.68 17.93 -3.22
N PHE A 257 11.34 16.85 -2.82
CA PHE A 257 12.70 16.59 -3.27
C PHE A 257 12.82 16.35 -4.79
N LEU A 258 11.72 15.98 -5.47
CA LEU A 258 11.69 15.88 -6.94
C LEU A 258 11.58 17.27 -7.59
N ASN A 259 10.87 18.20 -6.97
CA ASN A 259 10.73 19.58 -7.48
C ASN A 259 12.04 20.36 -7.35
N ALA A 260 12.80 20.15 -6.27
CA ALA A 260 14.08 20.80 -6.05
C ALA A 260 15.14 20.44 -7.11
N ALA A 261 15.11 19.21 -7.65
CA ALA A 261 16.03 18.75 -8.69
C ALA A 261 15.84 19.47 -10.05
N VAL A 262 14.61 19.93 -10.34
CA VAL A 262 14.30 20.66 -11.58
C VAL A 262 14.89 22.07 -11.57
N THR A 263 15.04 22.68 -10.42
CA THR A 263 15.56 24.05 -10.26
C THR A 263 17.08 24.12 -10.48
N ILE A 264 17.84 23.07 -10.17
CA ILE A 264 19.30 23.04 -10.31
C ILE A 264 19.75 22.87 -11.77
N ASN A 265 18.92 22.25 -12.62
CA ASN A 265 19.25 22.04 -14.04
C ASN A 265 18.87 23.22 -14.97
N ARG A 266 18.44 24.38 -14.43
CA ARG A 266 18.09 25.61 -15.17
C ARG A 266 19.06 26.77 -14.94
N VAL A 267 20.26 26.51 -14.41
CA VAL A 267 21.33 27.51 -14.23
C VAL A 267 22.48 27.21 -15.20
#